data_12c384be0b1aa71f907fe89c114bda0e
#
_entry.id   12c384be0b1aa71f907fe89c114bda0e
#
_cell.length_a   1.000
_cell.length_b   1.000
_cell.length_c   1.000
_cell.angle_alpha   90.00
_cell.angle_beta   90.00
_cell.angle_gamma   90.00
#
_symmetry.space_group_name_H-M   'P 1'
#
loop_
_entity.id
_entity.type
_entity.pdbx_description
1 polymer ?
#
loop_
_entity_poly.entity_id
_entity_poly.type
_entity_poly.pdbx_seq_one_letter_code
_entity_poly.pdbx_strand_id
1 'polypeptide(L)'
;MNLLETLLNASDGGVVKEIAKGLGVGEDDARKGVSALAPALARGMSRNTKQEGGLEALLGALAGGNHQQYVDEPQRLAQPESIADGNAILGHILGSKDVSRNVAGHAAQESGMDAGILKKMLPMVAAAAMGTMSKKTTGAAPAGGLSGLLGGLMGGGQQKDAGMAGIVEGFLDSDSDGAVVDDLLDMAKKFF
;
A
#
# COMPACT_ATOMS: atom_id res chain seq x y z
N MET A 1 -8.20 9.01 -5.58
CA MET A 1 -7.92 7.61 -6.02
C MET A 1 -7.31 6.88 -4.85
N ASN A 2 -8.03 5.93 -4.27
CA ASN A 2 -7.54 5.17 -3.13
C ASN A 2 -6.68 3.96 -3.57
N LEU A 3 -6.07 3.24 -2.61
CA LEU A 3 -5.21 2.08 -2.87
C LEU A 3 -5.94 1.01 -3.71
N LEU A 4 -7.19 0.72 -3.38
CA LEU A 4 -7.99 -0.27 -4.07
C LEU A 4 -8.16 0.07 -5.56
N GLU A 5 -8.63 1.26 -5.88
CA GLU A 5 -8.78 1.71 -7.28
C GLU A 5 -7.46 1.68 -8.04
N THR A 6 -6.38 2.08 -7.37
CA THR A 6 -5.06 2.06 -7.99
C THR A 6 -4.60 0.63 -8.29
N LEU A 7 -4.83 -0.33 -7.39
CA LEU A 7 -4.49 -1.74 -7.61
C LEU A 7 -5.32 -2.37 -8.71
N LEU A 8 -6.63 -2.11 -8.73
CA LEU A 8 -7.54 -2.68 -9.73
C LEU A 8 -7.25 -2.18 -11.15
N ASN A 9 -6.78 -0.93 -11.28
CA ASN A 9 -6.46 -0.31 -12.55
C ASN A 9 -4.97 -0.35 -12.90
N ALA A 10 -4.12 -0.88 -12.00
CA ALA A 10 -2.68 -0.95 -12.24
C ALA A 10 -2.39 -1.78 -13.49
N SER A 11 -1.56 -1.22 -14.39
CA SER A 11 -1.21 -1.85 -15.68
C SER A 11 -2.43 -2.26 -16.50
N ASP A 12 -3.45 -1.40 -16.57
CA ASP A 12 -4.71 -1.68 -17.27
C ASP A 12 -5.37 -3.00 -16.84
N GLY A 13 -5.33 -3.28 -15.53
CA GLY A 13 -5.82 -4.54 -14.94
C GLY A 13 -4.81 -5.70 -14.99
N GLY A 14 -3.62 -5.48 -15.52
CA GLY A 14 -2.57 -6.50 -15.64
C GLY A 14 -2.17 -7.11 -14.31
N VAL A 15 -2.15 -6.34 -13.23
CA VAL A 15 -1.88 -6.84 -11.87
C VAL A 15 -2.91 -7.87 -11.45
N VAL A 16 -4.20 -7.60 -11.61
CA VAL A 16 -5.28 -8.54 -11.25
C VAL A 16 -5.20 -9.81 -12.09
N LYS A 17 -4.95 -9.66 -13.38
CA LYS A 17 -4.81 -10.78 -14.32
C LYS A 17 -3.65 -11.72 -13.96
N GLU A 18 -2.50 -11.17 -13.62
CA GLU A 18 -1.34 -12.00 -13.25
C GLU A 18 -1.51 -12.64 -11.85
N ILE A 19 -2.19 -11.97 -10.91
CA ILE A 19 -2.59 -12.58 -9.64
C ILE A 19 -3.53 -13.78 -9.90
N ALA A 20 -4.54 -13.60 -10.76
CA ALA A 20 -5.48 -14.66 -11.14
C ALA A 20 -4.74 -15.88 -11.72
N LYS A 21 -3.86 -15.63 -12.69
CA LYS A 21 -3.05 -16.65 -13.34
C LYS A 21 -2.10 -17.37 -12.37
N GLY A 22 -1.41 -16.63 -11.52
CA GLY A 22 -0.45 -17.19 -10.55
C GLY A 22 -1.11 -18.06 -9.48
N LEU A 23 -2.39 -17.82 -9.18
CA LEU A 23 -3.17 -18.58 -8.20
C LEU A 23 -4.10 -19.62 -8.82
N GLY A 24 -4.25 -19.62 -10.15
CA GLY A 24 -5.16 -20.52 -10.87
C GLY A 24 -6.65 -20.22 -10.58
N VAL A 25 -7.01 -18.95 -10.37
CA VAL A 25 -8.40 -18.50 -10.14
C VAL A 25 -8.87 -17.63 -11.29
N GLY A 26 -10.20 -17.37 -11.36
CA GLY A 26 -10.76 -16.42 -12.33
C GLY A 26 -10.35 -14.97 -12.03
N GLU A 27 -10.33 -14.11 -13.06
CA GLU A 27 -10.03 -12.68 -12.88
C GLU A 27 -11.04 -11.99 -11.96
N ASP A 28 -12.31 -12.38 -12.02
CA ASP A 28 -13.36 -11.86 -11.13
C ASP A 28 -13.11 -12.22 -9.67
N ASP A 29 -12.65 -13.45 -9.41
CA ASP A 29 -12.30 -13.88 -8.06
C ASP A 29 -11.02 -13.18 -7.57
N ALA A 30 -10.01 -13.03 -8.44
CA ALA A 30 -8.83 -12.24 -8.12
C ALA A 30 -9.20 -10.79 -7.78
N ARG A 31 -10.11 -10.17 -8.54
CA ARG A 31 -10.63 -8.82 -8.28
C ARG A 31 -11.34 -8.73 -6.93
N LYS A 32 -12.22 -9.71 -6.61
CA LYS A 32 -12.87 -9.80 -5.30
C LYS A 32 -11.85 -9.92 -4.16
N GLY A 33 -10.85 -10.79 -4.33
CA GLY A 33 -9.78 -10.99 -3.35
C GLY A 33 -8.96 -9.73 -3.11
N VAL A 34 -8.55 -9.03 -4.17
CA VAL A 34 -7.87 -7.73 -4.07
C VAL A 34 -8.74 -6.72 -3.34
N SER A 35 -10.04 -6.65 -3.68
CA SER A 35 -10.99 -5.72 -3.05
C SER A 35 -11.16 -5.99 -1.55
N ALA A 36 -11.16 -7.25 -1.13
CA ALA A 36 -11.27 -7.63 0.28
C ALA A 36 -9.95 -7.41 1.06
N LEU A 37 -8.79 -7.55 0.41
CA LEU A 37 -7.48 -7.42 1.06
C LEU A 37 -6.97 -5.98 1.12
N ALA A 38 -7.24 -5.15 0.10
CA ALA A 38 -6.68 -3.81 -0.03
C ALA A 38 -7.01 -2.88 1.17
N PRO A 39 -8.24 -2.85 1.73
CA PRO A 39 -8.54 -2.01 2.88
C PRO A 39 -7.74 -2.37 4.14
N ALA A 40 -7.50 -3.68 4.36
CA ALA A 40 -6.70 -4.14 5.50
C ALA A 40 -5.23 -3.74 5.34
N LEU A 41 -4.68 -3.82 4.12
CA LEU A 41 -3.33 -3.35 3.82
C LEU A 41 -3.20 -1.84 3.98
N ALA A 42 -4.16 -1.06 3.48
CA ALA A 42 -4.18 0.39 3.64
C ALA A 42 -4.19 0.79 5.12
N ARG A 43 -5.05 0.18 5.94
CA ARG A 43 -5.07 0.39 7.40
C ARG A 43 -3.76 -0.02 8.08
N GLY A 44 -3.16 -1.13 7.66
CA GLY A 44 -1.85 -1.58 8.16
C GLY A 44 -0.74 -0.56 7.86
N MET A 45 -0.68 -0.07 6.63
CA MET A 45 0.26 0.98 6.20
C MET A 45 0.05 2.28 6.99
N SER A 46 -1.19 2.79 7.07
CA SER A 46 -1.53 3.99 7.83
C SER A 46 -1.12 3.89 9.31
N ARG A 47 -1.32 2.71 9.91
CA ARG A 47 -0.91 2.45 11.29
C ARG A 47 0.61 2.45 11.46
N ASN A 48 1.32 1.87 10.50
CA ASN A 48 2.79 1.84 10.50
C ASN A 48 3.37 3.25 10.35
N THR A 49 2.84 4.06 9.43
CA THR A 49 3.32 5.43 9.20
C THR A 49 3.07 6.38 10.37
N LYS A 50 2.08 6.09 11.23
CA LYS A 50 1.81 6.85 12.47
C LYS A 50 2.75 6.47 13.63
N GLN A 51 3.51 5.39 13.52
CA GLN A 51 4.51 5.02 14.51
C GLN A 51 5.82 5.82 14.29
N GLU A 52 6.56 6.05 15.36
CA GLU A 52 7.86 6.73 15.30
C GLU A 52 8.80 6.00 14.32
N GLY A 53 9.34 6.72 13.35
CA GLY A 53 10.20 6.17 12.29
C GLY A 53 9.48 5.37 11.20
N GLY A 54 8.16 5.16 11.31
CA GLY A 54 7.40 4.34 10.36
C GLY A 54 7.28 4.97 8.97
N LEU A 55 7.12 6.28 8.92
CA LEU A 55 7.09 7.02 7.65
C LEU A 55 8.45 6.98 6.95
N GLU A 56 9.53 7.23 7.68
CA GLU A 56 10.89 7.17 7.16
C GLU A 56 11.25 5.77 6.66
N ALA A 57 10.84 4.73 7.39
CA ALA A 57 11.04 3.34 6.97
C ALA A 57 10.28 3.04 5.67
N LEU A 58 9.03 3.50 5.54
CA LEU A 58 8.25 3.36 4.31
C LEU A 58 8.88 4.11 3.13
N LEU A 59 9.31 5.35 3.35
CA LEU A 59 9.99 6.15 2.33
C LEU A 59 11.32 5.52 1.92
N GLY A 60 12.09 5.00 2.88
CA GLY A 60 13.32 4.26 2.63
C GLY A 60 13.08 3.01 1.79
N ALA A 61 12.03 2.24 2.10
CA ALA A 61 11.64 1.06 1.32
C ALA A 61 11.22 1.43 -0.11
N LEU A 62 10.43 2.51 -0.27
CA LEU A 62 10.01 3.00 -1.59
C LEU A 62 11.20 3.50 -2.43
N ALA A 63 12.18 4.12 -1.82
CA ALA A 63 13.36 4.67 -2.50
C ALA A 63 14.42 3.59 -2.82
N GLY A 64 14.62 2.64 -1.91
CA GLY A 64 15.65 1.60 -2.02
C GLY A 64 15.20 0.35 -2.75
N GLY A 65 13.87 0.12 -2.86
CA GLY A 65 13.30 -1.05 -3.49
C GLY A 65 12.96 -0.83 -4.96
N ASN A 66 13.21 -1.84 -5.80
CA ASN A 66 12.79 -1.80 -7.21
C ASN A 66 11.33 -2.27 -7.36
N HIS A 67 10.43 -1.74 -6.49
CA HIS A 67 9.05 -2.21 -6.42
C HIS A 67 8.20 -1.83 -7.63
N GLN A 68 8.60 -0.82 -8.42
CA GLN A 68 7.89 -0.42 -9.65
C GLN A 68 7.76 -1.57 -10.64
N GLN A 69 8.74 -2.49 -10.66
CA GLN A 69 8.74 -3.68 -11.50
C GLN A 69 7.46 -4.53 -11.35
N TYR A 70 6.82 -4.52 -10.17
CA TYR A 70 5.60 -5.29 -9.92
C TYR A 70 4.36 -4.71 -10.62
N VAL A 71 4.45 -3.47 -11.08
CA VAL A 71 3.40 -2.81 -11.86
C VAL A 71 3.78 -2.72 -13.34
N ASP A 72 5.07 -2.51 -13.63
CA ASP A 72 5.57 -2.40 -15.01
C ASP A 72 5.66 -3.78 -15.68
N GLU A 73 5.97 -4.81 -14.88
CA GLU A 73 6.08 -6.22 -15.30
C GLU A 73 5.23 -7.11 -14.37
N PRO A 74 3.87 -7.06 -14.42
CA PRO A 74 2.99 -7.76 -13.48
C PRO A 74 3.21 -9.28 -13.42
N GLN A 75 3.74 -9.89 -14.48
CA GLN A 75 4.10 -11.31 -14.54
C GLN A 75 5.14 -11.71 -13.47
N ARG A 76 5.86 -10.76 -12.89
CA ARG A 76 6.79 -11.02 -11.79
C ARG A 76 6.09 -11.32 -10.48
N LEU A 77 4.85 -10.86 -10.28
CA LEU A 77 4.11 -11.01 -9.02
C LEU A 77 3.97 -12.46 -8.54
N ALA A 78 3.93 -13.42 -9.47
CA ALA A 78 3.83 -14.84 -9.16
C ALA A 78 5.20 -15.53 -8.92
N GLN A 79 6.31 -14.82 -9.10
CA GLN A 79 7.64 -15.36 -8.91
C GLN A 79 7.98 -15.54 -7.42
N PRO A 80 8.75 -16.54 -7.05
CA PRO A 80 9.12 -16.79 -5.64
C PRO A 80 9.78 -15.59 -4.97
N GLU A 81 10.61 -14.85 -5.70
CA GLU A 81 11.31 -13.66 -5.21
C GLU A 81 10.32 -12.54 -4.84
N SER A 82 9.32 -12.33 -5.69
CA SER A 82 8.26 -11.32 -5.46
C SER A 82 7.35 -11.70 -4.30
N ILE A 83 7.10 -13.00 -4.12
CA ILE A 83 6.34 -13.50 -2.96
C ILE A 83 7.16 -13.33 -1.68
N ALA A 84 8.47 -13.57 -1.73
CA ALA A 84 9.36 -13.34 -0.58
C ALA A 84 9.40 -11.86 -0.19
N ASP A 85 9.54 -10.97 -1.17
CA ASP A 85 9.51 -9.52 -0.99
C ASP A 85 8.15 -9.05 -0.44
N GLY A 86 7.04 -9.51 -1.02
CA GLY A 86 5.69 -9.25 -0.51
C GLY A 86 5.49 -9.70 0.94
N ASN A 87 6.07 -10.84 1.33
CA ASN A 87 6.03 -11.31 2.72
C ASN A 87 6.87 -10.41 3.66
N ALA A 88 8.01 -9.90 3.20
CA ALA A 88 8.80 -8.93 3.96
C ALA A 88 8.02 -7.63 4.16
N ILE A 89 7.41 -7.11 3.09
CA ILE A 89 6.52 -5.93 3.13
C ILE A 89 5.37 -6.15 4.14
N LEU A 90 4.71 -7.31 4.11
CA LEU A 90 3.65 -7.66 5.07
C LEU A 90 4.15 -7.70 6.51
N GLY A 91 5.39 -8.15 6.73
CA GLY A 91 6.03 -8.13 8.04
C GLY A 91 6.13 -6.72 8.61
N HIS A 92 6.46 -5.74 7.77
CA HIS A 92 6.51 -4.32 8.15
C HIS A 92 5.11 -3.73 8.33
N ILE A 93 4.17 -4.00 7.42
CA ILE A 93 2.83 -3.40 7.42
C ILE A 93 1.94 -3.98 8.52
N LEU A 94 1.92 -5.31 8.68
CA LEU A 94 1.02 -6.03 9.58
C LEU A 94 1.70 -6.47 10.88
N GLY A 95 3.03 -6.43 10.93
CA GLY A 95 3.84 -6.71 12.11
C GLY A 95 4.01 -8.19 12.44
N SER A 96 3.08 -9.07 12.04
CA SER A 96 3.21 -10.51 12.32
C SER A 96 2.49 -11.40 11.30
N LYS A 97 2.92 -12.68 11.26
CA LYS A 97 2.26 -13.71 10.45
C LYS A 97 0.83 -14.03 10.93
N ASP A 98 0.56 -13.85 12.22
CA ASP A 98 -0.77 -14.13 12.76
C ASP A 98 -1.76 -13.05 12.37
N VAL A 99 -1.35 -11.78 12.36
CA VAL A 99 -2.17 -10.70 11.80
C VAL A 99 -2.43 -10.91 10.31
N SER A 100 -1.42 -11.32 9.54
CA SER A 100 -1.60 -11.65 8.11
C SER A 100 -2.61 -12.79 7.90
N ARG A 101 -2.58 -13.82 8.75
CA ARG A 101 -3.57 -14.93 8.70
C ARG A 101 -4.97 -14.44 9.05
N ASN A 102 -5.11 -13.59 10.06
CA ASN A 102 -6.39 -13.02 10.46
C ASN A 102 -6.97 -12.13 9.36
N VAL A 103 -6.14 -11.31 8.71
CA VAL A 103 -6.54 -10.50 7.54
C VAL A 103 -7.06 -11.39 6.41
N ALA A 104 -6.35 -12.47 6.07
CA ALA A 104 -6.80 -13.41 5.03
C ALA A 104 -8.10 -14.13 5.43
N GLY A 105 -8.26 -14.51 6.71
CA GLY A 105 -9.47 -15.12 7.23
C GLY A 105 -10.67 -14.18 7.20
N HIS A 106 -10.49 -12.91 7.53
CA HIS A 106 -11.54 -11.90 7.48
C HIS A 106 -11.95 -11.61 6.02
N ALA A 107 -10.99 -11.45 5.14
CA ALA A 107 -11.22 -11.26 3.71
C ALA A 107 -11.96 -12.47 3.09
N ALA A 108 -11.71 -13.69 3.60
CA ALA A 108 -12.44 -14.90 3.17
C ALA A 108 -13.92 -14.82 3.53
N GLN A 109 -14.25 -14.34 4.73
CA GLN A 109 -15.64 -14.16 5.16
C GLN A 109 -16.35 -13.10 4.33
N GLU A 110 -15.68 -12.00 3.99
CA GLU A 110 -16.26 -10.91 3.21
C GLU A 110 -16.45 -11.28 1.73
N SER A 111 -15.46 -11.95 1.13
CA SER A 111 -15.45 -12.25 -0.30
C SER A 111 -16.10 -13.58 -0.68
N GLY A 112 -16.29 -14.47 0.29
CA GLY A 112 -16.72 -15.86 0.05
C GLY A 112 -15.62 -16.74 -0.58
N MET A 113 -14.37 -16.25 -0.67
CA MET A 113 -13.25 -16.99 -1.23
C MET A 113 -12.57 -17.89 -0.20
N ASP A 114 -11.84 -18.91 -0.68
CA ASP A 114 -11.02 -19.75 0.20
C ASP A 114 -9.91 -18.97 0.89
N ALA A 115 -9.78 -19.11 2.21
CA ALA A 115 -8.78 -18.41 3.00
C ALA A 115 -7.35 -18.78 2.62
N GLY A 116 -7.11 -19.99 2.12
CA GLY A 116 -5.80 -20.43 1.61
C GLY A 116 -5.40 -19.70 0.33
N ILE A 117 -6.36 -19.42 -0.54
CA ILE A 117 -6.13 -18.62 -1.76
C ILE A 117 -5.81 -17.18 -1.37
N LEU A 118 -6.60 -16.56 -0.50
CA LEU A 118 -6.38 -15.19 -0.04
C LEU A 118 -5.05 -15.02 0.71
N LYS A 119 -4.65 -16.04 1.48
CA LYS A 119 -3.33 -16.06 2.13
C LYS A 119 -2.17 -16.07 1.13
N LYS A 120 -2.32 -16.79 0.01
CA LYS A 120 -1.32 -16.79 -1.08
C LYS A 120 -1.38 -15.49 -1.89
N MET A 121 -2.56 -14.90 -2.04
CA MET A 121 -2.77 -13.63 -2.73
C MET A 121 -2.15 -12.44 -1.97
N LEU A 122 -2.18 -12.47 -0.65
CA LEU A 122 -1.81 -11.35 0.22
C LEU A 122 -0.40 -10.79 -0.07
N PRO A 123 0.68 -11.58 -0.19
CA PRO A 123 2.01 -11.06 -0.54
C PRO A 123 2.06 -10.46 -1.95
N MET A 124 1.32 -11.01 -2.92
CA MET A 124 1.27 -10.46 -4.27
C MET A 124 0.60 -9.08 -4.28
N VAL A 125 -0.50 -8.92 -3.53
CA VAL A 125 -1.21 -7.65 -3.37
C VAL A 125 -0.34 -6.63 -2.63
N ALA A 126 0.42 -7.05 -1.61
CA ALA A 126 1.35 -6.18 -0.89
C ALA A 126 2.51 -5.69 -1.79
N ALA A 127 3.10 -6.57 -2.59
CA ALA A 127 4.14 -6.21 -3.56
C ALA A 127 3.59 -5.23 -4.63
N ALA A 128 2.39 -5.50 -5.17
CA ALA A 128 1.74 -4.61 -6.12
C ALA A 128 1.39 -3.25 -5.50
N ALA A 129 0.96 -3.21 -4.23
CA ALA A 129 0.68 -1.97 -3.50
C ALA A 129 1.95 -1.11 -3.38
N MET A 130 3.08 -1.70 -2.99
CA MET A 130 4.36 -0.99 -2.94
C MET A 130 4.79 -0.53 -4.34
N GLY A 131 4.59 -1.34 -5.37
CA GLY A 131 4.87 -0.96 -6.76
C GLY A 131 4.06 0.24 -7.23
N THR A 132 2.76 0.28 -6.93
CA THR A 132 1.89 1.42 -7.28
C THR A 132 2.26 2.68 -6.52
N MET A 133 2.61 2.57 -5.24
CA MET A 133 3.10 3.69 -4.43
C MET A 133 4.43 4.20 -4.96
N SER A 134 5.39 3.32 -5.22
CA SER A 134 6.71 3.68 -5.77
C SER A 134 6.56 4.42 -7.10
N LYS A 135 5.70 3.95 -8.00
CA LYS A 135 5.43 4.61 -9.29
C LYS A 135 4.82 6.01 -9.12
N LYS A 136 3.91 6.19 -8.16
CA LYS A 136 3.31 7.50 -7.87
C LYS A 136 4.32 8.47 -7.26
N THR A 137 5.17 8.00 -6.38
CA THR A 137 6.17 8.84 -5.71
C THR A 137 7.28 9.28 -6.66
N THR A 138 7.70 8.43 -7.58
CA THR A 138 8.69 8.79 -8.62
C THR A 138 8.09 9.62 -9.75
N GLY A 139 6.84 9.38 -10.13
CA GLY A 139 6.15 10.15 -11.17
C GLY A 139 5.70 11.55 -10.72
N ALA A 140 5.57 11.79 -9.41
CA ALA A 140 5.18 13.08 -8.84
C ALA A 140 6.38 13.99 -8.51
N ALA A 141 7.62 13.50 -8.64
CA ALA A 141 8.81 14.30 -8.39
C ALA A 141 9.18 15.13 -9.64
N PRO A 142 9.06 16.46 -9.62
CA PRO A 142 9.78 17.28 -10.60
C PRO A 142 11.28 17.02 -10.41
N ALA A 143 12.02 16.99 -11.53
CA ALA A 143 13.44 16.63 -11.67
C ALA A 143 14.32 16.99 -10.47
N GLY A 144 14.43 16.10 -9.51
CA GLY A 144 15.15 16.31 -8.24
C GLY A 144 15.06 15.14 -7.26
N GLY A 145 14.24 14.13 -7.55
CA GLY A 145 14.17 12.90 -6.77
C GLY A 145 13.94 13.12 -5.26
N LEU A 146 14.33 12.13 -4.50
CA LEU A 146 14.29 12.11 -3.03
C LEU A 146 15.00 13.31 -2.38
N SER A 147 15.99 13.90 -3.05
CA SER A 147 16.73 15.11 -2.60
C SER A 147 15.83 16.35 -2.53
N GLY A 148 14.85 16.51 -3.45
CA GLY A 148 13.89 17.61 -3.42
C GLY A 148 12.89 17.47 -2.27
N LEU A 149 12.56 16.24 -1.90
CA LEU A 149 11.66 15.94 -0.78
C LEU A 149 12.36 16.13 0.57
N LEU A 150 13.60 15.68 0.68
CA LEU A 150 14.40 15.89 1.90
C LEU A 150 14.72 17.37 2.10
N GLY A 151 14.97 18.12 1.02
CA GLY A 151 15.18 19.57 1.05
C GLY A 151 13.92 20.33 1.51
N GLY A 152 12.73 19.88 1.12
CA GLY A 152 11.45 20.44 1.57
C GLY A 152 11.14 20.16 3.05
N LEU A 153 11.64 19.05 3.59
CA LEU A 153 11.44 18.66 4.99
C LEU A 153 12.45 19.34 5.93
N MET A 154 13.70 19.57 5.45
CA MET A 154 14.76 20.20 6.25
C MET A 154 14.86 21.72 6.07
N GLY A 155 14.29 22.27 5.00
CA GLY A 155 14.23 23.72 4.76
C GLY A 155 12.93 24.32 5.30
N GLY A 156 12.93 24.79 6.55
CA GLY A 156 11.78 25.46 7.15
C GLY A 156 11.34 26.68 6.32
N GLY A 157 10.28 26.52 5.53
CA GLY A 157 9.64 27.57 4.76
C GLY A 157 8.19 27.20 4.52
N GLN A 158 7.28 27.99 5.10
CA GLN A 158 5.83 27.90 4.99
C GLN A 158 5.37 27.73 3.54
N GLN A 159 5.04 26.51 3.16
CA GLN A 159 4.07 26.24 2.12
C GLN A 159 3.27 25.02 2.56
N LYS A 160 2.09 25.27 3.08
CA LYS A 160 1.02 24.30 3.29
C LYS A 160 0.70 23.70 1.91
N ASP A 161 0.49 22.39 1.94
CA ASP A 161 -0.16 21.61 0.92
C ASP A 161 0.75 20.78 0.00
N ALA A 162 0.50 19.46 0.10
CA ALA A 162 0.94 18.40 -0.80
C ALA A 162 2.41 17.94 -0.71
N GLY A 163 2.97 17.87 0.48
CA GLY A 163 4.17 17.04 0.71
C GLY A 163 3.84 15.54 0.54
N MET A 164 4.89 14.70 0.39
CA MET A 164 4.79 13.24 0.26
C MET A 164 3.87 12.62 1.33
N ALA A 165 3.84 13.18 2.55
CA ALA A 165 2.94 12.76 3.62
C ALA A 165 1.46 12.88 3.19
N GLY A 166 1.05 13.98 2.56
CA GLY A 166 -0.31 14.17 2.06
C GLY A 166 -0.65 13.23 0.89
N ILE A 167 0.34 12.88 0.05
CA ILE A 167 0.14 11.90 -1.03
C ILE A 167 -0.06 10.49 -0.43
N VAL A 168 0.75 10.12 0.56
CA VAL A 168 0.64 8.83 1.27
C VAL A 168 -0.67 8.77 2.04
N GLU A 169 -1.04 9.84 2.72
CA GLU A 169 -2.27 9.94 3.52
C GLU A 169 -3.52 9.85 2.63
N GLY A 170 -3.60 10.61 1.54
CA GLY A 170 -4.71 10.52 0.57
C GLY A 170 -4.78 9.21 -0.21
N PHE A 171 -3.67 8.46 -0.26
CA PHE A 171 -3.63 7.13 -0.87
C PHE A 171 -4.09 6.04 0.11
N LEU A 172 -3.84 6.22 1.40
CA LEU A 172 -4.21 5.28 2.47
C LEU A 172 -5.60 5.55 3.05
N ASP A 173 -6.17 6.74 2.79
CA ASP A 173 -7.54 7.10 3.16
C ASP A 173 -8.52 6.31 2.25
N SER A 174 -8.93 5.15 2.75
CA SER A 174 -9.74 4.17 2.00
C SER A 174 -11.25 4.52 2.00
N ASP A 175 -11.69 5.38 2.90
CA ASP A 175 -13.10 5.70 3.14
C ASP A 175 -13.45 7.17 2.94
N SER A 176 -12.45 8.03 2.67
CA SER A 176 -12.63 9.46 2.38
C SER A 176 -13.46 10.20 3.44
N ASP A 177 -13.44 9.71 4.69
CA ASP A 177 -14.24 10.30 5.77
C ASP A 177 -13.57 11.52 6.44
N GLY A 178 -12.31 11.82 6.05
CA GLY A 178 -11.59 12.99 6.57
C GLY A 178 -11.31 12.95 8.08
N ALA A 179 -11.57 11.85 8.74
CA ALA A 179 -11.48 11.70 10.19
C ALA A 179 -10.08 11.91 10.78
N VAL A 180 -9.05 11.89 9.94
CA VAL A 180 -7.66 12.15 10.37
C VAL A 180 -7.49 13.62 10.81
N VAL A 181 -8.29 14.53 10.26
CA VAL A 181 -8.23 15.97 10.60
C VAL A 181 -8.99 16.27 11.90
N ASP A 182 -10.11 15.57 12.15
CA ASP A 182 -10.92 15.79 13.36
C ASP A 182 -10.21 15.29 14.63
N ASP A 183 -9.51 14.16 14.58
CA ASP A 183 -8.74 13.63 15.71
C ASP A 183 -7.57 14.56 16.10
N LEU A 184 -6.93 15.21 15.12
CA LEU A 184 -5.86 16.18 15.36
C LEU A 184 -6.38 17.48 15.95
N LEU A 185 -7.57 17.93 15.53
CA LEU A 185 -8.23 19.12 16.06
C LEU A 185 -8.75 18.90 17.49
N ASP A 186 -9.26 17.71 17.81
CA ASP A 186 -9.71 17.37 19.16
C ASP A 186 -8.53 17.18 20.14
N MET A 187 -7.38 16.65 19.67
CA MET A 187 -6.15 16.63 20.47
C MET A 187 -5.62 18.04 20.72
N ALA A 188 -5.63 18.92 19.74
CA ALA A 188 -5.19 20.30 19.91
C ALA A 188 -6.07 21.09 20.90
N LYS A 189 -7.40 20.86 20.90
CA LYS A 189 -8.34 21.50 21.85
C LYS A 189 -8.20 21.00 23.30
N LYS A 190 -7.58 19.83 23.52
CA LYS A 190 -7.32 19.30 24.87
C LYS A 190 -6.05 19.84 25.52
N PHE A 191 -5.18 20.51 24.76
CA PHE A 191 -3.90 21.04 25.24
C PHE A 191 -3.86 22.58 25.31
N PHE A 192 -4.94 23.26 24.97
CA PHE A 192 -5.18 24.69 25.20
C PHE A 192 -6.53 24.89 25.92
#